data_de80b6f12766c8158d060dc584c766b4
#
_entry.id   de80b6f12766c8158d060dc584c766b4
#
_cell.length_a   1.000
_cell.length_b   1.000
_cell.length_c   1.000
_cell.angle_alpha   90.00
_cell.angle_beta   90.00
_cell.angle_gamma   90.00
#
_symmetry.space_group_name_H-M   'P 1'
#
loop_
_entity.id
_entity.type
_entity.pdbx_description
1 polymer ?
#
loop_
_entity_poly.entity_id
_entity_poly.type
_entity_poly.pdbx_seq_one_letter_code
_entity_poly.pdbx_strand_id
1 'polypeptide(L)'
;MHSECLTGDAFGSLRCDCRPQLEAALSRIEKEGEGVVVYLRQEGRGIGLINKLKAYSLQDGGLDTVEANEKLGFPADLRNYGVGAQILTDLGIKKLKLLTNNPRKIAGLGGYGIEVVTRVPLVICPGDYNAEYLNVKRTKLGHLLDNEQNKFSNIDPFIAIFLDGKYTSDELVTIKNQINKFCQLKDIEVKLESSPRLLAIWNRPKLVWRI
;
A
#
# COMPACT_ATOMS: atom_id res chain seq x y z
N MET A 1 -5.63 -3.27 1.98
CA MET A 1 -4.50 -3.05 2.92
C MET A 1 -3.19 -2.98 2.14
N HIS A 2 -2.49 -1.85 2.20
CA HIS A 2 -1.18 -1.63 1.56
C HIS A 2 -0.12 -1.44 2.66
N SER A 3 1.02 -2.11 2.54
CA SER A 3 2.15 -1.88 3.44
C SER A 3 3.08 -0.87 2.80
N GLU A 4 3.46 0.16 3.55
CA GLU A 4 4.34 1.24 3.13
C GLU A 4 5.57 0.75 2.36
N CYS A 5 5.89 1.45 1.30
CA CYS A 5 7.12 1.29 0.54
C CYS A 5 7.56 2.67 0.03
N LEU A 6 8.29 3.44 0.86
CA LEU A 6 8.69 4.81 0.53
C LEU A 6 9.40 4.89 -0.82
N THR A 7 10.32 3.98 -1.09
CA THR A 7 11.06 3.97 -2.35
C THR A 7 10.17 3.68 -3.56
N GLY A 8 9.20 2.76 -3.44
CA GLY A 8 8.24 2.45 -4.50
C GLY A 8 7.13 3.50 -4.57
N ASP A 9 6.37 3.67 -3.48
CA ASP A 9 5.15 4.46 -3.46
C ASP A 9 5.42 5.96 -3.74
N ALA A 10 6.44 6.54 -3.09
CA ALA A 10 6.75 7.96 -3.22
C ALA A 10 7.80 8.24 -4.31
N PHE A 11 8.93 7.53 -4.32
CA PHE A 11 10.05 7.84 -5.20
C PHE A 11 10.02 7.13 -6.55
N GLY A 12 9.07 6.20 -6.76
CA GLY A 12 8.89 5.51 -8.05
C GLY A 12 9.99 4.50 -8.37
N SER A 13 10.60 3.87 -7.35
CA SER A 13 11.58 2.82 -7.55
C SER A 13 11.00 1.67 -8.37
N LEU A 14 11.74 1.23 -9.38
CA LEU A 14 11.38 0.11 -10.25
C LEU A 14 11.78 -1.26 -9.68
N ARG A 15 12.46 -1.32 -8.52
CA ARG A 15 12.85 -2.57 -7.86
C ARG A 15 11.67 -3.39 -7.33
N CYS A 16 10.47 -2.81 -7.24
CA CYS A 16 9.26 -3.46 -6.75
C CYS A 16 8.04 -3.02 -7.54
N ASP A 17 6.93 -3.67 -7.28
CA ASP A 17 5.61 -3.39 -7.85
C ASP A 17 4.68 -2.59 -6.90
N CYS A 18 5.23 -1.96 -5.84
CA CYS A 18 4.40 -1.35 -4.78
C CYS A 18 3.55 -0.19 -5.30
N ARG A 19 4.15 0.81 -5.97
CA ARG A 19 3.40 1.93 -6.55
C ARG A 19 2.34 1.46 -7.54
N PRO A 20 2.63 0.66 -8.56
CA PRO A 20 1.60 0.15 -9.48
C PRO A 20 0.47 -0.61 -8.77
N GLN A 21 0.77 -1.37 -7.71
CA GLN A 21 -0.28 -2.03 -6.92
C GLN A 21 -1.16 -1.04 -6.18
N LEU A 22 -0.59 0.00 -5.57
CA LEU A 22 -1.35 1.03 -4.86
C LEU A 22 -2.26 1.79 -5.83
N GLU A 23 -1.73 2.22 -6.97
CA GLU A 23 -2.46 2.89 -8.04
C GLU A 23 -3.61 2.04 -8.60
N ALA A 24 -3.33 0.77 -8.88
CA ALA A 24 -4.35 -0.17 -9.35
C ALA A 24 -5.45 -0.40 -8.31
N ALA A 25 -5.09 -0.48 -7.03
CA ALA A 25 -6.08 -0.64 -5.96
C ALA A 25 -6.98 0.58 -5.84
N LEU A 26 -6.43 1.79 -5.88
CA LEU A 26 -7.18 3.04 -5.83
C LEU A 26 -8.12 3.18 -7.03
N SER A 27 -7.62 2.94 -8.24
CA SER A 27 -8.43 2.98 -9.46
C SER A 27 -9.55 1.92 -9.45
N ARG A 28 -9.29 0.74 -8.89
CA ARG A 28 -10.30 -0.29 -8.76
C ARG A 28 -11.41 0.10 -7.78
N ILE A 29 -11.04 0.66 -6.62
CA ILE A 29 -12.00 1.15 -5.62
C ILE A 29 -12.86 2.27 -6.20
N GLU A 30 -12.25 3.21 -6.94
CA GLU A 30 -13.00 4.27 -7.62
C GLU A 30 -14.03 3.72 -8.60
N LYS A 31 -13.66 2.73 -9.40
CA LYS A 31 -14.59 2.09 -10.37
C LYS A 31 -15.73 1.33 -9.70
N GLU A 32 -15.48 0.74 -8.54
CA GLU A 32 -16.52 0.06 -7.74
C GLU A 32 -17.46 1.05 -7.03
N GLY A 33 -17.04 2.33 -6.88
CA GLY A 33 -17.81 3.40 -6.25
C GLY A 33 -17.74 3.43 -4.73
N GLU A 34 -17.21 2.39 -4.09
CA GLU A 34 -16.99 2.31 -2.65
C GLU A 34 -15.76 1.45 -2.32
N GLY A 35 -15.10 1.71 -1.20
CA GLY A 35 -14.01 0.91 -0.70
C GLY A 35 -13.05 1.69 0.20
N VAL A 36 -12.05 0.98 0.73
CA VAL A 36 -11.08 1.51 1.69
C VAL A 36 -9.67 1.05 1.33
N VAL A 37 -8.72 1.97 1.34
CA VAL A 37 -7.28 1.65 1.37
C VAL A 37 -6.76 1.88 2.78
N VAL A 38 -6.40 0.80 3.48
CA VAL A 38 -5.66 0.88 4.75
C VAL A 38 -4.17 0.85 4.44
N TYR A 39 -3.49 1.97 4.68
CA TYR A 39 -2.05 2.11 4.46
C TYR A 39 -1.31 1.88 5.77
N LEU A 40 -0.52 0.82 5.84
CA LEU A 40 0.16 0.38 7.06
C LEU A 40 1.63 0.75 7.03
N ARG A 41 2.09 1.48 8.03
CA ARG A 41 3.50 1.87 8.18
C ARG A 41 4.36 0.70 8.65
N GLN A 42 4.65 -0.21 7.70
CA GLN A 42 5.42 -1.42 7.91
C GLN A 42 6.49 -1.56 6.81
N GLU A 43 7.32 -0.50 6.67
CA GLU A 43 8.36 -0.40 5.66
C GLU A 43 9.33 -1.59 5.72
N GLY A 44 9.78 -2.04 4.55
CA GLY A 44 10.72 -3.13 4.43
C GLY A 44 10.23 -4.46 5.00
N ARG A 45 8.92 -4.74 4.95
CA ARG A 45 8.29 -5.89 5.63
C ARG A 45 8.43 -5.84 7.16
N GLY A 46 8.45 -4.63 7.73
CA GLY A 46 8.53 -4.40 9.16
C GLY A 46 9.93 -4.18 9.71
N ILE A 47 10.99 -4.25 8.87
CA ILE A 47 12.38 -3.99 9.32
C ILE A 47 12.76 -2.51 9.26
N GLY A 48 11.93 -1.66 8.70
CA GLY A 48 12.14 -0.23 8.54
C GLY A 48 13.01 0.14 7.35
N LEU A 49 13.02 1.44 7.00
CA LEU A 49 13.68 1.96 5.78
C LEU A 49 15.20 1.71 5.78
N ILE A 50 15.86 1.98 6.90
CA ILE A 50 17.33 1.86 6.97
C ILE A 50 17.79 0.41 6.71
N ASN A 51 17.12 -0.57 7.33
CA ASN A 51 17.49 -1.97 7.12
C ASN A 51 17.06 -2.46 5.73
N LYS A 52 15.98 -1.92 5.16
CA LYS A 52 15.63 -2.17 3.77
C LYS A 52 16.71 -1.68 2.80
N LEU A 53 17.31 -0.51 3.03
CA LEU A 53 18.43 -0.02 2.20
C LEU A 53 19.66 -0.90 2.34
N LYS A 54 19.96 -1.38 3.56
CA LYS A 54 21.02 -2.38 3.76
C LYS A 54 20.71 -3.69 3.04
N ALA A 55 19.46 -4.15 3.07
CA ALA A 55 19.03 -5.33 2.33
C ALA A 55 19.18 -5.14 0.81
N TYR A 56 18.93 -3.95 0.27
CA TYR A 56 19.18 -3.64 -1.14
C TYR A 56 20.67 -3.79 -1.50
N SER A 57 21.59 -3.30 -0.65
CA SER A 57 23.04 -3.49 -0.87
C SER A 57 23.43 -4.98 -0.89
N LEU A 58 22.82 -5.79 -0.04
CA LEU A 58 23.04 -7.24 -0.03
C LEU A 58 22.46 -7.93 -1.28
N GLN A 59 21.31 -7.45 -1.77
CA GLN A 59 20.70 -7.93 -3.02
C GLN A 59 21.56 -7.57 -4.24
N ASP A 60 22.17 -6.39 -4.26
CA ASP A 60 23.12 -6.01 -5.31
C ASP A 60 24.38 -6.91 -5.29
N GLY A 61 24.67 -7.53 -4.14
CA GLY A 61 25.69 -8.57 -3.96
C GLY A 61 25.24 -10.00 -4.30
N GLY A 62 24.01 -10.19 -4.83
CA GLY A 62 23.49 -11.47 -5.31
C GLY A 62 22.58 -12.24 -4.36
N LEU A 63 22.24 -11.70 -3.18
CA LEU A 63 21.23 -12.31 -2.30
C LEU A 63 19.82 -11.93 -2.78
N ASP A 64 18.86 -12.82 -2.55
CA ASP A 64 17.45 -12.42 -2.74
C ASP A 64 16.90 -11.66 -1.51
N THR A 65 15.65 -11.19 -1.63
CA THR A 65 15.02 -10.38 -0.58
C THR A 65 14.86 -11.11 0.76
N VAL A 66 14.64 -12.42 0.75
CA VAL A 66 14.50 -13.25 1.97
C VAL A 66 15.86 -13.45 2.60
N GLU A 67 16.82 -13.89 1.82
CA GLU A 67 18.21 -14.12 2.25
C GLU A 67 18.86 -12.83 2.79
N ALA A 68 18.61 -11.69 2.15
CA ALA A 68 19.10 -10.39 2.62
C ALA A 68 18.53 -10.02 3.99
N ASN A 69 17.23 -10.28 4.26
CA ASN A 69 16.62 -10.04 5.56
C ASN A 69 17.23 -10.96 6.64
N GLU A 70 17.36 -12.26 6.34
CA GLU A 70 17.95 -13.25 7.26
C GLU A 70 19.42 -12.92 7.56
N LYS A 71 20.18 -12.48 6.56
CA LYS A 71 21.56 -12.02 6.73
C LYS A 71 21.67 -10.82 7.67
N LEU A 72 20.65 -9.96 7.73
CA LEU A 72 20.54 -8.83 8.66
C LEU A 72 19.99 -9.22 10.03
N GLY A 73 19.68 -10.49 10.26
CA GLY A 73 19.14 -11.02 11.53
C GLY A 73 17.63 -10.87 11.68
N PHE A 74 16.89 -10.62 10.58
CA PHE A 74 15.43 -10.50 10.59
C PHE A 74 14.78 -11.71 9.93
N PRO A 75 13.58 -12.11 10.40
CA PRO A 75 12.77 -13.07 9.65
C PRO A 75 12.34 -12.50 8.28
N ALA A 76 11.91 -13.38 7.39
CA ALA A 76 11.51 -13.04 6.03
C ALA A 76 10.39 -11.97 5.95
N ASP A 77 9.52 -11.93 6.96
CA ASP A 77 8.38 -11.00 7.00
C ASP A 77 7.89 -10.78 8.45
N LEU A 78 8.09 -9.58 8.98
CA LEU A 78 7.68 -9.12 10.32
C LEU A 78 6.34 -8.37 10.33
N ARG A 79 5.66 -8.24 9.17
CA ARG A 79 4.43 -7.46 9.12
C ARG A 79 3.31 -8.06 9.95
N ASN A 80 2.59 -7.17 10.63
CA ASN A 80 1.38 -7.48 11.37
C ASN A 80 0.16 -6.86 10.67
N TYR A 81 -0.77 -7.71 10.24
CA TYR A 81 -2.00 -7.28 9.58
C TYR A 81 -3.17 -7.09 10.55
N GLY A 82 -3.02 -7.46 11.82
CA GLY A 82 -4.04 -7.31 12.86
C GLY A 82 -4.42 -5.85 13.10
N VAL A 83 -3.45 -4.93 13.05
CA VAL A 83 -3.73 -3.47 13.14
C VAL A 83 -4.65 -3.02 11.99
N GLY A 84 -4.39 -3.51 10.78
CA GLY A 84 -5.26 -3.23 9.63
C GLY A 84 -6.67 -3.79 9.79
N ALA A 85 -6.78 -4.99 10.38
CA ALA A 85 -8.07 -5.59 10.70
C ALA A 85 -8.83 -4.77 11.76
N GLN A 86 -8.17 -4.30 12.81
CA GLN A 86 -8.77 -3.44 13.84
C GLN A 86 -9.29 -2.14 13.24
N ILE A 87 -8.52 -1.49 12.35
CA ILE A 87 -8.97 -0.28 11.64
C ILE A 87 -10.24 -0.56 10.83
N LEU A 88 -10.28 -1.66 10.08
CA LEU A 88 -11.45 -2.04 9.30
C LEU A 88 -12.67 -2.33 10.18
N THR A 89 -12.46 -2.97 11.33
CA THR A 89 -13.52 -3.24 12.33
C THR A 89 -14.05 -1.93 12.92
N ASP A 90 -13.17 -1.00 13.26
CA ASP A 90 -13.53 0.33 13.80
C ASP A 90 -14.33 1.16 12.78
N LEU A 91 -14.04 1.00 11.49
CA LEU A 91 -14.82 1.57 10.39
C LEU A 91 -16.17 0.85 10.15
N GLY A 92 -16.51 -0.16 10.97
CA GLY A 92 -17.76 -0.92 10.86
C GLY A 92 -17.81 -1.92 9.71
N ILE A 93 -16.68 -2.24 9.09
CA ILE A 93 -16.61 -3.16 7.94
C ILE A 93 -16.64 -4.60 8.44
N LYS A 94 -17.71 -5.31 8.09
CA LYS A 94 -17.91 -6.73 8.45
C LYS A 94 -17.65 -7.68 7.30
N LYS A 95 -17.87 -7.25 6.06
CA LYS A 95 -17.68 -8.04 4.84
C LYS A 95 -16.91 -7.22 3.81
N LEU A 96 -15.99 -7.83 3.09
CA LEU A 96 -15.23 -7.14 2.06
C LEU A 96 -14.75 -8.07 0.94
N LYS A 97 -14.54 -7.48 -0.25
CA LYS A 97 -13.70 -8.04 -1.31
C LYS A 97 -12.27 -7.57 -1.07
N LEU A 98 -11.31 -8.47 -0.89
CA LEU A 98 -9.94 -8.11 -0.55
C LEU A 98 -9.03 -8.11 -1.79
N LEU A 99 -8.55 -6.93 -2.18
CA LEU A 99 -7.53 -6.80 -3.23
C LEU A 99 -6.18 -7.24 -2.66
N THR A 100 -5.72 -8.43 -3.02
CA THR A 100 -4.43 -8.96 -2.58
C THR A 100 -3.98 -10.17 -3.39
N ASN A 101 -2.65 -10.33 -3.48
CA ASN A 101 -2.01 -11.56 -3.92
C ASN A 101 -1.34 -12.31 -2.74
N ASN A 102 -1.34 -11.71 -1.54
CA ASN A 102 -0.69 -12.27 -0.36
C ASN A 102 -1.69 -13.02 0.53
N PRO A 103 -1.62 -14.35 0.64
CA PRO A 103 -2.54 -15.14 1.45
C PRO A 103 -2.48 -14.81 2.96
N ARG A 104 -1.33 -14.32 3.46
CA ARG A 104 -1.19 -13.90 4.86
C ARG A 104 -2.12 -12.72 5.22
N LYS A 105 -2.48 -11.87 4.26
CA LYS A 105 -3.44 -10.78 4.48
C LYS A 105 -4.86 -11.33 4.71
N ILE A 106 -5.22 -12.41 4.02
CA ILE A 106 -6.51 -13.08 4.19
C ILE A 106 -6.59 -13.69 5.60
N ALA A 107 -5.57 -14.48 5.97
CA ALA A 107 -5.49 -15.10 7.29
C ALA A 107 -5.50 -14.06 8.42
N GLY A 108 -4.85 -12.91 8.22
CA GLY A 108 -4.78 -11.83 9.21
C GLY A 108 -6.10 -11.11 9.49
N LEU A 109 -7.13 -11.28 8.66
CA LEU A 109 -8.46 -10.68 8.87
C LEU A 109 -9.43 -11.61 9.60
N GLY A 110 -9.29 -12.93 9.45
CA GLY A 110 -10.27 -13.91 9.93
C GLY A 110 -10.48 -13.91 11.46
N GLY A 111 -9.47 -13.51 12.25
CA GLY A 111 -9.57 -13.43 13.72
C GLY A 111 -10.31 -12.18 14.25
N TYR A 112 -10.73 -11.26 13.39
CA TYR A 112 -11.30 -9.96 13.78
C TYR A 112 -12.78 -9.80 13.41
N GLY A 113 -13.46 -10.89 13.08
CA GLY A 113 -14.88 -10.87 12.71
C GLY A 113 -15.15 -10.28 11.32
N ILE A 114 -14.13 -10.17 10.48
CA ILE A 114 -14.24 -9.67 9.11
C ILE A 114 -14.33 -10.87 8.15
N GLU A 115 -15.40 -10.93 7.40
CA GLU A 115 -15.60 -11.93 6.34
C GLU A 115 -14.97 -11.44 5.02
N VAL A 116 -13.96 -12.15 4.53
CA VAL A 116 -13.45 -11.96 3.18
C VAL A 116 -14.32 -12.74 2.20
N VAL A 117 -15.31 -12.07 1.60
CA VAL A 117 -16.25 -12.68 0.65
C VAL A 117 -15.54 -13.17 -0.60
N THR A 118 -14.58 -12.38 -1.10
CA THR A 118 -13.84 -12.72 -2.33
C THR A 118 -12.44 -12.10 -2.27
N ARG A 119 -11.45 -12.87 -2.70
CA ARG A 119 -10.13 -12.34 -3.05
C ARG A 119 -10.19 -11.77 -4.47
N VAL A 120 -9.79 -10.52 -4.62
CA VAL A 120 -9.60 -9.89 -5.93
C VAL A 120 -8.11 -9.85 -6.24
N PRO A 121 -7.63 -10.53 -7.29
CA PRO A 121 -6.23 -10.48 -7.69
C PRO A 121 -5.79 -9.06 -8.03
N LEU A 122 -4.56 -8.71 -7.65
CA LEU A 122 -3.93 -7.43 -7.93
C LEU A 122 -2.55 -7.68 -8.56
N VAL A 123 -2.55 -8.33 -9.74
CA VAL A 123 -1.34 -8.74 -10.44
C VAL A 123 -0.88 -7.62 -11.35
N ILE A 124 0.36 -7.17 -11.14
CA ILE A 124 1.05 -6.19 -11.98
C ILE A 124 2.01 -6.95 -12.89
N CYS A 125 2.08 -6.56 -14.16
CA CYS A 125 3.04 -7.15 -15.09
C CYS A 125 4.47 -6.90 -14.61
N PRO A 126 5.33 -7.92 -14.57
CA PRO A 126 6.75 -7.74 -14.30
C PRO A 126 7.37 -6.79 -15.32
N GLY A 127 8.23 -5.90 -14.84
CA GLY A 127 9.15 -5.12 -15.68
C GLY A 127 10.57 -5.65 -15.56
N ASP A 128 11.48 -5.08 -16.34
CA ASP A 128 12.89 -5.53 -16.42
C ASP A 128 13.63 -5.50 -15.08
N TYR A 129 13.22 -4.59 -14.18
CA TYR A 129 13.90 -4.35 -12.91
C TYR A 129 13.29 -5.07 -11.69
N ASN A 130 12.09 -5.65 -11.82
CA ASN A 130 11.38 -6.29 -10.69
C ASN A 130 10.96 -7.74 -10.94
N ALA A 131 11.29 -8.31 -12.06
CA ALA A 131 10.92 -9.68 -12.42
C ALA A 131 11.42 -10.69 -11.38
N GLU A 132 12.70 -10.57 -10.96
CA GLU A 132 13.29 -11.45 -9.95
C GLU A 132 12.61 -11.25 -8.58
N TYR A 133 12.36 -10.02 -8.16
CA TYR A 133 11.62 -9.72 -6.93
C TYR A 133 10.21 -10.34 -6.92
N LEU A 134 9.48 -10.27 -8.03
CA LEU A 134 8.18 -10.90 -8.15
C LEU A 134 8.26 -12.43 -8.15
N ASN A 135 9.31 -12.99 -8.74
CA ASN A 135 9.57 -14.43 -8.70
C ASN A 135 9.81 -14.90 -7.25
N VAL A 136 10.62 -14.19 -6.46
CA VAL A 136 10.83 -14.49 -5.04
C VAL A 136 9.52 -14.40 -4.24
N LYS A 137 8.67 -13.41 -4.51
CA LYS A 137 7.33 -13.31 -3.91
C LYS A 137 6.51 -14.57 -4.19
N ARG A 138 6.55 -15.09 -5.42
CA ARG A 138 5.82 -16.28 -5.82
C ARG A 138 6.39 -17.53 -5.18
N THR A 139 7.69 -17.77 -5.32
CA THR A 139 8.34 -19.04 -4.97
C THR A 139 8.63 -19.17 -3.47
N LYS A 140 9.13 -18.11 -2.82
CA LYS A 140 9.53 -18.16 -1.40
C LYS A 140 8.47 -17.63 -0.44
N LEU A 141 7.57 -16.74 -0.89
CA LEU A 141 6.57 -16.11 -0.03
C LEU A 141 5.12 -16.52 -0.32
N GLY A 142 4.91 -17.45 -1.26
CA GLY A 142 3.60 -18.04 -1.57
C GLY A 142 2.59 -17.03 -2.14
N HIS A 143 3.03 -15.94 -2.79
CA HIS A 143 2.14 -15.00 -3.44
C HIS A 143 1.44 -15.61 -4.65
N LEU A 144 0.14 -15.35 -4.76
CA LEU A 144 -0.73 -15.84 -5.84
C LEU A 144 -0.64 -14.92 -7.06
N LEU A 145 0.37 -15.13 -7.90
CA LEU A 145 0.70 -14.27 -9.05
C LEU A 145 0.36 -14.90 -10.42
N ASP A 146 -0.20 -16.09 -10.47
CA ASP A 146 -0.35 -16.87 -11.69
C ASP A 146 -1.64 -16.56 -12.51
N ASN A 147 -2.45 -15.57 -12.11
CA ASN A 147 -3.67 -15.21 -12.83
C ASN A 147 -3.40 -14.19 -13.95
N GLU A 148 -3.32 -14.64 -15.18
CA GLU A 148 -3.14 -13.78 -16.36
C GLU A 148 -4.32 -12.82 -16.63
N GLN A 149 -5.51 -13.08 -16.09
CA GLN A 149 -6.74 -12.35 -16.42
C GLN A 149 -6.90 -10.96 -15.76
N ASN A 150 -5.99 -10.55 -14.86
CA ASN A 150 -6.07 -9.28 -14.13
C ASN A 150 -4.76 -8.48 -14.20
N LYS A 151 -4.20 -8.33 -15.39
CA LYS A 151 -3.03 -7.46 -15.61
C LYS A 151 -3.50 -6.01 -15.76
N PHE A 152 -3.06 -5.14 -14.86
CA PHE A 152 -3.29 -3.70 -14.95
C PHE A 152 -2.15 -3.06 -15.73
N SER A 153 -2.43 -2.57 -16.94
CA SER A 153 -1.43 -2.02 -17.85
C SER A 153 -1.45 -0.50 -18.00
N ASN A 154 -2.51 0.19 -17.57
CA ASN A 154 -2.61 1.65 -17.68
C ASN A 154 -3.33 2.22 -16.46
N ILE A 155 -2.64 3.06 -15.70
CA ILE A 155 -3.12 3.69 -14.47
C ILE A 155 -2.88 5.19 -14.55
N ASP A 156 -3.94 5.98 -14.31
CA ASP A 156 -3.83 7.44 -14.21
C ASP A 156 -3.01 7.85 -12.98
N PRO A 157 -2.16 8.88 -13.05
CA PRO A 157 -1.35 9.31 -11.93
C PRO A 157 -2.19 9.89 -10.78
N PHE A 158 -1.79 9.62 -9.55
CA PHE A 158 -2.36 10.19 -8.34
C PHE A 158 -1.26 10.68 -7.38
N ILE A 159 -1.64 11.52 -6.43
CA ILE A 159 -0.74 12.02 -5.38
C ILE A 159 -1.25 11.53 -4.03
N ALA A 160 -0.40 10.83 -3.27
CA ALA A 160 -0.66 10.47 -1.88
C ALA A 160 0.27 11.25 -0.96
N ILE A 161 -0.29 11.88 0.07
CA ILE A 161 0.47 12.64 1.07
C ILE A 161 0.30 11.94 2.42
N PHE A 162 1.41 11.64 3.06
CA PHE A 162 1.46 10.96 4.34
C PHE A 162 1.93 11.92 5.42
N LEU A 163 1.17 11.98 6.51
CA LEU A 163 1.54 12.71 7.70
C LEU A 163 2.12 11.73 8.72
N ASP A 164 3.34 12.02 9.18
CA ASP A 164 4.05 11.22 10.18
C ASP A 164 4.19 12.03 11.47
N GLY A 165 3.58 11.55 12.54
CA GLY A 165 3.72 12.16 13.85
C GLY A 165 2.40 12.63 14.50
N LYS A 166 2.56 13.28 15.65
CA LYS A 166 1.46 13.96 16.35
C LYS A 166 1.47 15.43 15.92
N TYR A 167 0.40 15.86 15.29
CA TYR A 167 0.21 17.24 14.86
C TYR A 167 -0.84 17.92 15.73
N THR A 168 -0.62 19.18 16.05
CA THR A 168 -1.64 20.03 16.64
C THR A 168 -2.73 20.36 15.62
N SER A 169 -3.89 20.80 16.11
CA SER A 169 -4.99 21.20 15.22
C SER A 169 -4.58 22.32 14.26
N ASP A 170 -3.75 23.26 14.69
CA ASP A 170 -3.28 24.39 13.87
C ASP A 170 -2.29 23.95 12.79
N GLU A 171 -1.41 23.00 13.09
CA GLU A 171 -0.50 22.41 12.10
C GLU A 171 -1.28 21.66 11.04
N LEU A 172 -2.30 20.90 11.41
CA LEU A 172 -3.17 20.19 10.46
C LEU A 172 -3.93 21.16 9.55
N VAL A 173 -4.43 22.29 10.09
CA VAL A 173 -5.06 23.34 9.29
C VAL A 173 -4.07 23.96 8.31
N THR A 174 -2.84 24.22 8.74
CA THR A 174 -1.78 24.77 7.88
C THR A 174 -1.42 23.82 6.74
N ILE A 175 -1.22 22.55 7.03
CA ILE A 175 -0.94 21.49 6.04
C ILE A 175 -2.10 21.42 5.06
N LYS A 176 -3.34 21.37 5.54
CA LYS A 176 -4.55 21.34 4.73
C LYS A 176 -4.61 22.52 3.75
N ASN A 177 -4.33 23.73 4.23
CA ASN A 177 -4.34 24.93 3.38
C ASN A 177 -3.26 24.90 2.31
N GLN A 178 -2.06 24.41 2.61
CA GLN A 178 -0.98 24.25 1.64
C GLN A 178 -1.34 23.23 0.56
N ILE A 179 -1.94 22.10 0.96
CA ILE A 179 -2.40 21.07 0.04
C ILE A 179 -3.50 21.60 -0.87
N ASN A 180 -4.51 22.27 -0.32
CA ASN A 180 -5.59 22.88 -1.09
C ASN A 180 -5.05 23.90 -2.12
N LYS A 181 -4.08 24.75 -1.70
CA LYS A 181 -3.44 25.70 -2.62
C LYS A 181 -2.70 24.99 -3.76
N PHE A 182 -1.97 23.92 -3.45
CA PHE A 182 -1.30 23.10 -4.47
C PHE A 182 -2.32 22.46 -5.44
N CYS A 183 -3.40 21.91 -4.92
CA CYS A 183 -4.42 21.25 -5.73
C CYS A 183 -5.20 22.24 -6.62
N GLN A 184 -5.50 23.43 -6.13
CA GLN A 184 -6.09 24.51 -6.93
C GLN A 184 -5.19 24.92 -8.11
N LEU A 185 -3.86 25.00 -7.88
CA LEU A 185 -2.89 25.32 -8.95
C LEU A 185 -2.79 24.22 -10.01
N LYS A 186 -3.28 23.03 -9.75
CA LYS A 186 -3.23 21.85 -10.62
C LYS A 186 -4.61 21.39 -11.10
N ASP A 187 -5.65 22.19 -10.81
CA ASP A 187 -7.05 21.87 -11.14
C ASP A 187 -7.52 20.52 -10.54
N ILE A 188 -7.06 20.25 -9.31
CA ILE A 188 -7.35 19.02 -8.55
C ILE A 188 -8.39 19.35 -7.49
N GLU A 189 -9.55 18.69 -7.53
CA GLU A 189 -10.58 18.84 -6.50
C GLU A 189 -10.23 18.01 -5.24
N VAL A 190 -10.23 18.68 -4.07
CA VAL A 190 -9.88 18.06 -2.77
C VAL A 190 -11.07 18.09 -1.85
N LYS A 191 -11.49 16.95 -1.32
CA LYS A 191 -12.39 16.84 -0.18
C LYS A 191 -11.64 16.28 1.02
N LEU A 192 -11.62 17.04 2.11
CA LEU A 192 -10.96 16.70 3.37
C LEU A 192 -12.03 16.54 4.45
N GLU A 193 -12.18 15.33 4.99
CA GLU A 193 -12.89 15.07 6.24
C GLU A 193 -11.90 14.72 7.35
N SER A 194 -12.14 15.28 8.54
CA SER A 194 -11.18 15.32 9.64
C SER A 194 -11.07 14.03 10.42
N SER A 195 -9.94 13.37 10.30
CA SER A 195 -9.39 12.44 11.28
C SER A 195 -7.85 12.53 11.26
N PRO A 196 -7.13 12.27 12.37
CA PRO A 196 -5.78 12.80 12.54
C PRO A 196 -4.63 11.99 11.93
N ARG A 197 -4.82 11.06 11.02
CA ARG A 197 -3.74 10.12 10.65
C ARG A 197 -3.49 9.82 9.16
N LEU A 198 -4.34 10.26 8.24
CA LEU A 198 -4.12 10.01 6.81
C LEU A 198 -4.77 11.11 5.96
N LEU A 199 -4.03 11.62 4.98
CA LEU A 199 -4.53 12.53 3.96
C LEU A 199 -4.28 11.93 2.58
N ALA A 200 -5.33 11.71 1.80
CA ALA A 200 -5.19 11.29 0.41
C ALA A 200 -5.86 12.31 -0.53
N ILE A 201 -5.22 12.61 -1.65
CA ILE A 201 -5.69 13.57 -2.64
C ILE A 201 -5.92 12.85 -3.96
N TRP A 202 -7.06 13.08 -4.58
CA TRP A 202 -7.46 12.45 -5.84
C TRP A 202 -7.88 13.48 -6.89
N ASN A 203 -7.63 13.18 -8.16
CA ASN A 203 -7.90 14.09 -9.28
C ASN A 203 -9.27 13.85 -9.95
N ARG A 204 -10.31 13.38 -9.24
CA ARG A 204 -11.68 13.24 -9.78
C ARG A 204 -12.78 13.46 -8.73
N PRO A 205 -14.01 13.89 -9.14
CA PRO A 205 -14.95 14.62 -8.30
C PRO A 205 -15.85 13.80 -7.37
N LYS A 206 -15.56 12.58 -6.95
CA LYS A 206 -16.50 11.77 -6.15
C LYS A 206 -15.91 10.82 -5.10
N LEU A 207 -14.70 11.01 -4.59
CA LEU A 207 -14.25 10.20 -3.45
C LEU A 207 -14.23 11.00 -2.15
N VAL A 208 -15.07 10.59 -1.21
CA VAL A 208 -15.09 11.08 0.17
C VAL A 208 -14.19 10.17 1.00
N TRP A 209 -13.17 10.72 1.62
CA TRP A 209 -12.31 10.02 2.54
C TRP A 209 -12.69 10.37 3.98
N ARG A 210 -13.05 9.35 4.77
CA ARG A 210 -13.06 9.47 6.22
C ARG A 210 -11.69 9.09 6.73
N ILE A 211 -11.13 9.95 7.50
CA ILE A 211 -9.84 9.78 8.12
C ILE A 211 -10.04 9.75 9.63
#